data_cac5fd22b86575faed92c4f1295f99a7
#
_entry.id   cac5fd22b86575faed92c4f1295f99a7
#
_cell.length_a   1.000
_cell.length_b   1.000
_cell.length_c   1.000
_cell.angle_alpha   90.00
_cell.angle_beta   90.00
_cell.angle_gamma   90.00
#
_symmetry.space_group_name_H-M   'P 1'
#
loop_
_entity.id
_entity.type
_entity.pdbx_description
1 polymer ?
#
loop_
_entity_poly.entity_id
_entity_poly.type
_entity_poly.pdbx_seq_one_letter_code
_entity_poly.pdbx_strand_id
1 'polypeptide(L)'
;MNYGVLGVIRLALDFIGTKIAFRKSRLIRFPIDIRGRSFIDFGSNLTTGRYCRLEVYPIEHKKGILKIGDNVEINDFVHIAARLSVQIGNNVLIASKVFISDIQHGCYNSNKMFNDCYPDIPPKERSLFAESVFVG
;
A
#
# COMPACT_ATOMS: atom_id res chain seq x y z
N MET A 1 -7.79 14.41 21.72
CA MET A 1 -7.56 12.94 21.90
C MET A 1 -6.49 12.79 22.99
N ASN A 2 -6.86 12.26 24.16
CA ASN A 2 -5.94 12.14 25.30
C ASN A 2 -5.26 10.75 25.23
N TYR A 3 -4.00 10.75 24.90
CA TYR A 3 -3.17 9.55 25.02
C TYR A 3 -2.79 9.36 26.50
N GLY A 4 -3.06 8.20 27.08
CA GLY A 4 -2.46 7.86 28.38
C GLY A 4 -0.92 7.81 28.28
N VAL A 5 -0.23 7.74 29.43
CA VAL A 5 1.26 7.75 29.48
C VAL A 5 1.88 6.72 28.51
N LEU A 6 1.37 5.50 28.49
CA LEU A 6 1.84 4.45 27.57
C LEU A 6 1.64 4.83 26.09
N GLY A 7 0.53 5.52 25.77
CA GLY A 7 0.25 6.00 24.42
C GLY A 7 1.22 7.08 23.96
N VAL A 8 1.63 7.97 24.87
CA VAL A 8 2.64 9.01 24.60
C VAL A 8 4.01 8.37 24.37
N ILE A 9 4.42 7.42 25.20
CA ILE A 9 5.68 6.68 25.02
C ILE A 9 5.70 6.00 23.65
N ARG A 10 4.62 5.29 23.30
CA ARG A 10 4.51 4.60 22.02
C ARG A 10 4.58 5.57 20.82
N LEU A 11 3.95 6.74 20.93
CA LEU A 11 4.01 7.77 19.90
C LEU A 11 5.43 8.33 19.74
N ALA A 12 6.15 8.52 20.83
CA ALA A 12 7.56 8.96 20.79
C ALA A 12 8.45 7.91 20.09
N LEU A 13 8.27 6.64 20.38
CA LEU A 13 8.97 5.54 19.71
C LEU A 13 8.64 5.49 18.22
N ASP A 14 7.36 5.64 17.84
CA ASP A 14 6.93 5.73 16.44
C ASP A 14 7.61 6.91 15.73
N PHE A 15 7.70 8.07 16.39
CA PHE A 15 8.36 9.24 15.83
C PHE A 15 9.86 9.01 15.60
N ILE A 16 10.56 8.45 16.58
CA ILE A 16 11.99 8.12 16.46
C ILE A 16 12.20 7.12 15.32
N GLY A 17 11.44 6.03 15.29
CA GLY A 17 11.51 5.02 14.22
C GLY A 17 11.23 5.63 12.84
N THR A 18 10.26 6.56 12.76
CA THR A 18 9.97 7.29 11.52
C THR A 18 11.19 8.08 11.04
N LYS A 19 11.85 8.84 11.91
CA LYS A 19 13.00 9.67 11.52
C LYS A 19 14.22 8.85 11.10
N ILE A 20 14.35 7.64 11.62
CA ILE A 20 15.42 6.71 11.21
C ILE A 20 15.10 6.08 9.84
N ALA A 21 13.91 5.51 9.65
CA ALA A 21 13.57 4.68 8.50
C ALA A 21 12.88 5.43 7.36
N PHE A 22 12.18 6.55 7.65
CA PHE A 22 11.32 7.28 6.71
C PHE A 22 11.48 8.80 6.88
N ARG A 23 12.67 9.32 6.62
CA ARG A 23 13.07 10.71 6.94
C ARG A 23 12.13 11.80 6.42
N LYS A 24 11.53 11.60 5.24
CA LYS A 24 10.61 12.55 4.63
C LYS A 24 9.19 12.47 5.20
N SER A 25 8.85 11.38 5.88
CA SER A 25 7.52 11.18 6.44
C SER A 25 7.33 11.99 7.73
N ARG A 26 6.08 12.37 7.98
CA ARG A 26 5.67 13.06 9.21
C ARG A 26 5.66 12.08 10.38
N LEU A 27 4.93 10.97 10.23
CA LEU A 27 4.80 9.96 11.27
C LEU A 27 4.35 8.61 10.69
N ILE A 28 5.18 7.60 10.86
CA ILE A 28 4.81 6.21 10.57
C ILE A 28 4.54 5.51 11.90
N ARG A 29 3.33 4.99 12.09
CA ARG A 29 2.97 4.23 13.28
C ARG A 29 3.24 2.75 13.08
N PHE A 30 4.03 2.18 13.97
CA PHE A 30 4.40 0.76 13.91
C PHE A 30 3.43 -0.12 14.73
N PRO A 31 3.21 -1.40 14.32
CA PRO A 31 3.86 -2.06 13.19
C PRO A 31 3.26 -1.66 11.84
N ILE A 32 4.13 -1.64 10.82
CA ILE A 32 3.79 -1.53 9.41
C ILE A 32 4.51 -2.64 8.65
N ASP A 33 3.83 -3.31 7.70
CA ASP A 33 4.43 -4.34 6.83
C ASP A 33 4.70 -3.72 5.44
N ILE A 34 5.97 -3.71 5.03
CA ILE A 34 6.37 -3.16 3.72
C ILE A 34 7.16 -4.21 2.96
N ARG A 35 6.63 -4.60 1.81
CA ARG A 35 7.24 -5.57 0.91
C ARG A 35 7.52 -4.93 -0.45
N GLY A 36 8.72 -5.16 -0.98
CA GLY A 36 9.12 -4.53 -2.24
C GLY A 36 9.41 -3.03 -2.11
N ARG A 37 10.00 -2.60 -0.98
CA ARG A 37 10.29 -1.18 -0.66
C ARG A 37 11.02 -0.42 -1.78
N SER A 38 11.90 -1.08 -2.54
CA SER A 38 12.64 -0.47 -3.65
C SER A 38 11.76 -0.05 -4.83
N PHE A 39 10.52 -0.52 -4.88
CA PHE A 39 9.53 -0.21 -5.91
C PHE A 39 8.46 0.77 -5.43
N ILE A 40 8.62 1.30 -4.20
CA ILE A 40 7.69 2.25 -3.59
C ILE A 40 8.34 3.62 -3.52
N ASP A 41 7.71 4.61 -4.14
CA ASP A 41 8.06 6.02 -4.00
C ASP A 41 7.19 6.63 -2.90
N PHE A 42 7.83 7.05 -1.80
CA PHE A 42 7.18 7.75 -0.71
C PHE A 42 7.33 9.26 -0.88
N GLY A 43 6.22 9.95 -0.95
CA GLY A 43 6.19 11.41 -0.91
C GLY A 43 6.59 11.97 0.46
N SER A 44 6.50 13.28 0.57
CA SER A 44 6.81 14.01 1.81
C SER A 44 5.60 14.05 2.73
N ASN A 45 5.84 14.19 4.05
CA ASN A 45 4.81 14.34 5.08
C ASN A 45 3.79 13.20 5.17
N LEU A 46 4.14 11.99 4.71
CA LEU A 46 3.29 10.82 4.88
C LEU A 46 3.02 10.54 6.37
N THR A 47 1.76 10.27 6.68
CA THR A 47 1.34 9.76 7.99
C THR A 47 0.64 8.43 7.80
N THR A 48 1.01 7.42 8.61
CA THR A 48 0.29 6.14 8.60
C THR A 48 -0.30 5.81 9.96
N GLY A 49 -1.40 5.10 9.95
CA GLY A 49 -1.91 4.33 11.07
C GLY A 49 -1.08 3.09 11.33
N ARG A 50 -1.58 2.23 12.23
CA ARG A 50 -0.95 0.95 12.59
C ARG A 50 -1.46 -0.17 11.70
N TYR A 51 -0.66 -1.24 11.63
CA TYR A 51 -1.01 -2.46 10.91
C TYR A 51 -1.33 -2.23 9.42
N CYS A 52 -0.80 -1.15 8.85
CA CYS A 52 -0.86 -0.95 7.41
C CYS A 52 0.07 -1.94 6.72
N ARG A 53 -0.32 -2.37 5.51
CA ARG A 53 0.47 -3.22 4.64
C ARG A 53 0.60 -2.58 3.28
N LEU A 54 1.84 -2.35 2.87
CA LEU A 54 2.18 -1.82 1.55
C LEU A 54 3.05 -2.85 0.85
N GLU A 55 2.58 -3.39 -0.26
CA GLU A 55 3.32 -4.45 -0.95
C GLU A 55 3.34 -4.25 -2.46
N VAL A 56 4.47 -4.59 -3.07
CA VAL A 56 4.67 -4.51 -4.51
C VAL A 56 5.18 -5.85 -5.04
N TYR A 57 4.51 -6.35 -6.09
CA TYR A 57 4.84 -7.55 -6.82
C TYR A 57 5.21 -7.20 -8.26
N PRO A 58 6.45 -6.74 -8.54
CA PRO A 58 6.82 -6.21 -9.85
C PRO A 58 6.78 -7.30 -10.93
N ILE A 59 6.30 -6.94 -12.12
CA ILE A 59 6.39 -7.79 -13.32
C ILE A 59 7.81 -7.67 -13.91
N GLU A 60 8.38 -6.48 -13.86
CA GLU A 60 9.70 -6.11 -14.32
C GLU A 60 10.40 -5.29 -13.23
N HIS A 61 11.72 -5.09 -13.34
CA HIS A 61 12.49 -4.26 -12.41
C HIS A 61 12.21 -2.75 -12.56
N LYS A 62 10.94 -2.38 -12.76
CA LYS A 62 10.48 -1.01 -12.91
C LYS A 62 10.31 -0.37 -11.53
N LYS A 63 10.93 0.79 -11.29
CA LYS A 63 10.78 1.56 -10.05
C LYS A 63 9.46 2.34 -10.03
N GLY A 64 8.99 2.69 -8.83
CA GLY A 64 7.82 3.55 -8.63
C GLY A 64 6.50 2.92 -9.07
N ILE A 65 6.34 1.63 -8.83
CA ILE A 65 5.09 0.91 -9.11
C ILE A 65 4.00 1.34 -8.12
N LEU A 66 4.34 1.50 -6.84
CA LEU A 66 3.48 2.18 -5.88
C LEU A 66 4.04 3.58 -5.63
N LYS A 67 3.27 4.60 -5.98
CA LYS A 67 3.60 6.01 -5.72
C LYS A 67 2.63 6.60 -4.72
N ILE A 68 3.16 7.17 -3.65
CA ILE A 68 2.41 7.89 -2.63
C ILE A 68 2.83 9.35 -2.71
N GLY A 69 1.87 10.22 -2.94
CA GLY A 69 2.11 11.65 -3.05
C GLY A 69 2.44 12.34 -1.72
N ASP A 70 2.49 13.66 -1.74
CA ASP A 70 2.78 14.47 -0.56
C ASP A 70 1.54 14.67 0.32
N ASN A 71 1.76 14.82 1.63
CA ASN A 71 0.71 15.07 2.64
C ASN A 71 -0.38 14.00 2.65
N VAL A 72 -0.04 12.75 2.37
CA VAL A 72 -1.00 11.65 2.42
C VAL A 72 -1.17 11.16 3.85
N GLU A 73 -2.42 10.90 4.24
CA GLU A 73 -2.77 10.29 5.52
C GLU A 73 -3.44 8.94 5.29
N ILE A 74 -2.83 7.88 5.79
CA ILE A 74 -3.32 6.49 5.70
C ILE A 74 -3.72 6.05 7.10
N ASN A 75 -4.98 5.69 7.32
CA ASN A 75 -5.45 5.23 8.62
C ASN A 75 -5.09 3.75 8.89
N ASP A 76 -5.54 3.22 10.04
CA ASP A 76 -5.17 1.89 10.50
C ASP A 76 -5.70 0.77 9.58
N PHE A 77 -4.94 -0.34 9.50
CA PHE A 77 -5.32 -1.55 8.77
C PHE A 77 -5.56 -1.34 7.26
N VAL A 78 -4.97 -0.33 6.66
CA VAL A 78 -5.02 -0.15 5.21
C VAL A 78 -4.06 -1.13 4.54
N HIS A 79 -4.53 -1.75 3.46
CA HIS A 79 -3.71 -2.63 2.63
C HIS A 79 -3.65 -2.08 1.20
N ILE A 80 -2.45 -1.83 0.71
CA ILE A 80 -2.21 -1.43 -0.68
C ILE A 80 -1.30 -2.47 -1.33
N ALA A 81 -1.77 -3.09 -2.43
CA ALA A 81 -1.03 -4.07 -3.19
C ALA A 81 -0.88 -3.60 -4.64
N ALA A 82 0.35 -3.51 -5.12
CA ALA A 82 0.65 -3.02 -6.46
C ALA A 82 1.47 -4.02 -7.27
N ARG A 83 1.16 -4.13 -8.56
CA ARG A 83 1.86 -4.97 -9.53
C ARG A 83 2.29 -4.19 -10.77
N LEU A 84 1.39 -3.40 -11.34
CA LEU A 84 1.61 -2.60 -12.54
C LEU A 84 1.81 -1.13 -12.20
N SER A 85 0.82 -0.49 -11.59
CA SER A 85 0.89 0.90 -11.14
C SER A 85 -0.27 1.25 -10.22
N VAL A 86 0.03 1.58 -8.97
CA VAL A 86 -0.90 2.24 -8.04
C VAL A 86 -0.33 3.60 -7.70
N GLN A 87 -1.11 4.65 -7.92
CA GLN A 87 -0.71 6.03 -7.64
C GLN A 87 -1.73 6.68 -6.70
N ILE A 88 -1.24 7.15 -5.56
CA ILE A 88 -2.00 7.97 -4.63
C ILE A 88 -1.54 9.41 -4.81
N GLY A 89 -2.49 10.30 -5.11
CA GLY A 89 -2.23 11.73 -5.30
C GLY A 89 -1.77 12.43 -4.03
N ASN A 90 -1.63 13.75 -4.11
CA ASN A 90 -1.29 14.58 -2.96
C ASN A 90 -2.54 14.90 -2.13
N ASN A 91 -2.34 15.11 -0.81
CA ASN A 91 -3.40 15.53 0.12
C ASN A 91 -4.56 14.53 0.23
N VAL A 92 -4.29 13.25 0.02
CA VAL A 92 -5.29 12.17 0.08
C VAL A 92 -5.39 11.64 1.49
N LEU A 93 -6.61 11.42 1.97
CA LEU A 93 -6.93 10.71 3.20
C LEU A 93 -7.53 9.34 2.86
N ILE A 94 -6.89 8.27 3.33
CA ILE A 94 -7.37 6.90 3.20
C ILE A 94 -7.89 6.43 4.55
N ALA A 95 -9.19 6.12 4.62
CA ALA A 95 -9.85 5.66 5.84
C ALA A 95 -9.36 4.25 6.26
N SER A 96 -9.61 3.90 7.52
CA SER A 96 -9.23 2.60 8.06
C SER A 96 -9.86 1.43 7.31
N LYS A 97 -9.11 0.33 7.19
CA LYS A 97 -9.54 -0.93 6.57
C LYS A 97 -9.84 -0.83 5.06
N VAL A 98 -9.34 0.21 4.40
CA VAL A 98 -9.42 0.31 2.94
C VAL A 98 -8.41 -0.65 2.30
N PHE A 99 -8.85 -1.35 1.26
CA PHE A 99 -8.01 -2.16 0.38
C PHE A 99 -7.93 -1.51 -1.00
N ILE A 100 -6.71 -1.27 -1.47
CA ILE A 100 -6.43 -0.75 -2.82
C ILE A 100 -5.52 -1.74 -3.52
N SER A 101 -5.92 -2.19 -4.71
CA SER A 101 -5.09 -3.09 -5.50
C SER A 101 -5.33 -2.88 -6.98
N ASP A 102 -4.26 -2.97 -7.74
CA ASP A 102 -4.28 -3.09 -9.20
C ASP A 102 -4.23 -4.55 -9.66
N ILE A 103 -4.27 -5.52 -8.72
CA ILE A 103 -4.09 -6.95 -8.97
C ILE A 103 -5.43 -7.67 -8.93
N GLN A 104 -5.68 -8.51 -9.93
CA GLN A 104 -6.80 -9.44 -9.99
C GLN A 104 -6.31 -10.88 -10.20
N HIS A 105 -6.86 -11.82 -9.44
CA HIS A 105 -6.67 -13.26 -9.65
C HIS A 105 -7.76 -13.79 -10.57
N GLY A 106 -7.42 -14.02 -11.83
CA GLY A 106 -8.35 -14.41 -12.86
C GLY A 106 -9.02 -13.22 -13.56
N CYS A 107 -9.80 -13.49 -14.60
CA CYS A 107 -10.54 -12.48 -15.33
C CYS A 107 -12.04 -12.79 -15.28
N TYR A 108 -12.86 -11.75 -15.09
CA TYR A 108 -14.31 -11.85 -15.13
C TYR A 108 -14.89 -11.44 -16.50
N ASN A 109 -14.00 -11.17 -17.47
CA ASN A 109 -14.45 -10.72 -18.79
C ASN A 109 -14.73 -11.92 -19.69
N SER A 110 -15.96 -11.99 -20.22
CA SER A 110 -16.46 -13.05 -21.10
C SER A 110 -15.74 -13.17 -22.46
N ASN A 111 -14.83 -12.27 -22.77
CA ASN A 111 -14.01 -12.29 -23.99
C ASN A 111 -12.77 -13.20 -23.84
N LYS A 112 -12.98 -14.40 -23.40
CA LYS A 112 -12.31 -15.70 -23.63
C LYS A 112 -10.86 -15.73 -24.18
N MET A 113 -9.95 -14.85 -23.77
CA MET A 113 -8.58 -14.98 -24.23
C MET A 113 -7.66 -15.83 -23.33
N PHE A 114 -8.12 -16.22 -22.13
CA PHE A 114 -7.28 -16.95 -21.19
C PHE A 114 -8.07 -18.08 -20.52
N ASN A 115 -7.73 -19.31 -20.80
CA ASN A 115 -8.34 -20.51 -20.22
C ASN A 115 -8.02 -20.73 -18.74
N ASP A 116 -7.09 -19.94 -18.16
CA ASP A 116 -6.57 -20.07 -16.80
C ASP A 116 -7.21 -19.09 -15.78
N CYS A 117 -8.32 -18.46 -16.19
CA CYS A 117 -9.00 -17.44 -15.37
C CYS A 117 -10.22 -17.95 -14.60
N TYR A 118 -10.64 -19.18 -14.81
CA TYR A 118 -11.89 -19.70 -14.26
C TYR A 118 -11.82 -19.94 -12.74
N PRO A 119 -12.97 -19.77 -12.02
CA PRO A 119 -13.02 -19.96 -10.56
C PRO A 119 -12.68 -21.36 -10.07
N ASP A 120 -12.82 -22.38 -10.92
CA ASP A 120 -12.49 -23.80 -10.67
C ASP A 120 -10.97 -24.08 -10.69
N ILE A 121 -10.19 -23.17 -11.26
CA ILE A 121 -8.72 -23.27 -11.25
C ILE A 121 -8.21 -22.82 -9.87
N PRO A 122 -7.29 -23.56 -9.23
CA PRO A 122 -6.70 -23.12 -7.96
C PRO A 122 -6.07 -21.71 -8.06
N PRO A 123 -6.25 -20.81 -7.07
CA PRO A 123 -5.80 -19.42 -7.14
C PRO A 123 -4.33 -19.23 -7.52
N LYS A 124 -3.44 -20.14 -7.08
CA LYS A 124 -2.00 -20.12 -7.38
C LYS A 124 -1.66 -20.37 -8.86
N GLU A 125 -2.60 -20.99 -9.59
CA GLU A 125 -2.45 -21.36 -11.00
C GLU A 125 -3.14 -20.37 -11.95
N ARG A 126 -3.94 -19.44 -11.37
CA ARG A 126 -4.60 -18.39 -12.16
C ARG A 126 -3.62 -17.32 -12.58
N SER A 127 -3.74 -16.85 -13.82
CA SER A 127 -3.02 -15.67 -14.27
C SER A 127 -3.38 -14.44 -13.44
N LEU A 128 -2.37 -13.62 -13.13
CA LEU A 128 -2.54 -12.33 -12.47
C LEU A 128 -2.69 -11.25 -13.53
N PHE A 129 -3.80 -10.54 -13.49
CA PHE A 129 -4.04 -9.34 -14.28
C PHE A 129 -3.81 -8.11 -13.44
N ALA A 130 -3.38 -7.03 -14.09
CA ALA A 130 -3.20 -5.76 -13.41
C ALA A 130 -3.62 -4.61 -14.34
N GLU A 131 -4.39 -3.67 -13.75
CA GLU A 131 -4.79 -2.43 -14.41
C GLU A 131 -4.43 -1.25 -13.50
N SER A 132 -3.82 -0.20 -14.08
CA SER A 132 -3.36 0.94 -13.28
C SER A 132 -4.47 1.59 -12.48
N VAL A 133 -4.20 1.87 -11.21
CA VAL A 133 -5.13 2.52 -10.27
C VAL A 133 -4.59 3.90 -9.91
N PHE A 134 -5.46 4.90 -9.97
CA PHE A 134 -5.19 6.25 -9.49
C PHE A 134 -6.23 6.65 -8.44
N VAL A 135 -5.76 7.19 -7.31
CA VAL A 135 -6.56 7.72 -6.21
C VAL A 135 -6.10 9.15 -5.96
N GLY A 136 -6.98 10.12 -6.19
CA GLY A 136 -6.64 11.53 -6.03
C GLY A 136 -7.82 12.42 -5.85
#